data_0a72c724749ce75446ad486a85d3739d
#
_entry.id   0a72c724749ce75446ad486a85d3739d
#
_cell.length_a   1.000
_cell.length_b   1.000
_cell.length_c   1.000
_cell.angle_alpha   90.00
_cell.angle_beta   90.00
_cell.angle_gamma   90.00
#
_symmetry.space_group_name_H-M   'P 1'
#
loop_
_entity.id
_entity.type
_entity.pdbx_description
1 polymer ?
#
loop_
_entity_poly.entity_id
_entity_poly.type
_entity_poly.pdbx_seq_one_letter_code
_entity_poly.pdbx_strand_id
1 'polypeptide(L)'
;MDIFKSVSAFSPICNPVNIPWGKKAFSKYLGSDESSWQNYDSCSLIANKGWQSEILIDQGDEDEFLADQLKPESFVKACEENSVSVTLRMQPGYDHSYFFISTFIQDHIEWHSQRL
;
A
#
# COMPACT_ATOMS: atom_id res chain seq x y z
N MET A 1 8.68 14.57 -13.50
CA MET A 1 10.00 13.93 -13.30
C MET A 1 9.93 12.95 -12.15
N ASP A 2 10.24 11.73 -12.42
CA ASP A 2 10.17 10.70 -11.41
C ASP A 2 11.47 10.64 -10.61
N ILE A 3 11.42 11.06 -9.37
CA ILE A 3 12.56 11.03 -8.45
C ILE A 3 12.80 9.60 -7.99
N PHE A 4 11.69 8.87 -7.69
CA PHE A 4 11.76 7.51 -7.20
C PHE A 4 11.61 6.50 -8.34
N LYS A 5 12.44 5.46 -8.33
CA LYS A 5 12.44 4.42 -9.36
C LYS A 5 11.68 3.16 -8.97
N SER A 6 11.40 3.02 -7.69
CA SER A 6 10.69 1.85 -7.17
C SER A 6 10.05 2.18 -5.83
N VAL A 7 9.00 1.44 -5.50
CA VAL A 7 8.24 1.60 -4.24
C VAL A 7 8.02 0.23 -3.65
N SER A 8 8.24 0.11 -2.33
CA SER A 8 7.84 -1.07 -1.60
C SER A 8 7.22 -0.70 -0.26
N ALA A 9 6.41 -1.59 0.27
CA ALA A 9 5.72 -1.37 1.53
C ALA A 9 5.52 -2.67 2.30
N PHE A 10 5.42 -2.53 3.62
CA PHE A 10 5.03 -3.60 4.53
C PHE A 10 3.68 -3.25 5.14
N SER A 11 2.69 -4.14 5.00
CA SER A 11 1.38 -3.99 5.63
C SER A 11 0.76 -2.61 5.44
N PRO A 12 0.71 -2.08 4.21
CA PRO A 12 0.27 -0.70 3.99
C PRO A 12 -1.24 -0.54 4.06
N ILE A 13 -1.67 0.64 4.49
CA ILE A 13 -3.03 1.11 4.29
C ILE A 13 -3.07 1.78 2.91
N CYS A 14 -3.72 1.15 1.94
CA CYS A 14 -3.69 1.61 0.56
C CYS A 14 -4.96 2.35 0.12
N ASN A 15 -6.06 2.16 0.85
CA ASN A 15 -7.36 2.75 0.48
C ASN A 15 -8.03 3.40 1.68
N PRO A 16 -7.38 4.41 2.29
CA PRO A 16 -7.89 5.02 3.53
C PRO A 16 -9.27 5.66 3.40
N VAL A 17 -9.67 6.09 2.21
CA VAL A 17 -11.01 6.70 2.01
C VAL A 17 -12.15 5.72 2.28
N ASN A 18 -11.89 4.41 2.22
CA ASN A 18 -12.90 3.36 2.35
C ASN A 18 -12.75 2.50 3.61
N ILE A 19 -11.88 2.88 4.55
CA ILE A 19 -11.65 2.11 5.77
C ILE A 19 -11.85 2.99 7.01
N PRO A 20 -12.21 2.39 8.17
CA PRO A 20 -12.52 3.16 9.39
C PRO A 20 -11.38 4.08 9.85
N TRP A 21 -10.14 3.58 9.89
CA TRP A 21 -9.00 4.38 10.32
C TRP A 21 -8.75 5.58 9.41
N GLY A 22 -8.84 5.36 8.11
CA GLY A 22 -8.63 6.42 7.13
C GLY A 22 -9.70 7.50 7.21
N LYS A 23 -10.96 7.09 7.32
CA LYS A 23 -12.08 8.04 7.48
C LYS A 23 -11.92 8.88 8.73
N LYS A 24 -11.54 8.26 9.85
CA LYS A 24 -11.31 8.97 11.10
C LYS A 24 -10.16 9.97 10.98
N ALA A 25 -9.03 9.56 10.43
CA ALA A 25 -7.86 10.41 10.28
C ALA A 25 -8.11 11.54 9.29
N PHE A 26 -8.68 11.26 8.14
CA PHE A 26 -8.92 12.25 7.10
C PHE A 26 -9.96 13.28 7.51
N SER A 27 -11.04 12.85 8.17
CA SER A 27 -12.04 13.79 8.68
C SER A 27 -11.44 14.76 9.69
N LYS A 28 -10.49 14.30 10.49
CA LYS A 28 -9.83 15.12 11.52
C LYS A 28 -8.75 16.04 10.95
N TYR A 29 -7.94 15.55 10.01
CA TYR A 29 -6.78 16.28 9.51
C TYR A 29 -7.01 17.01 8.20
N LEU A 30 -7.91 16.52 7.35
CA LEU A 30 -8.19 17.09 6.03
C LEU A 30 -9.57 17.78 5.95
N GLY A 31 -10.39 17.64 7.00
CA GLY A 31 -11.73 18.20 7.02
C GLY A 31 -12.79 17.27 6.43
N SER A 32 -14.02 17.78 6.33
CA SER A 32 -15.18 17.00 5.92
C SER A 32 -15.39 16.89 4.39
N ASP A 33 -14.61 17.61 3.60
CA ASP A 33 -14.68 17.52 2.15
C ASP A 33 -13.96 16.26 1.66
N GLU A 34 -14.72 15.19 1.47
CA GLU A 34 -14.20 13.88 1.06
C GLU A 34 -13.53 13.91 -0.32
N SER A 35 -13.86 14.87 -1.18
CA SER A 35 -13.22 14.97 -2.48
C SER A 35 -11.73 15.28 -2.39
N SER A 36 -11.28 15.94 -1.32
CA SER A 36 -9.86 16.22 -1.09
C SER A 36 -9.09 14.99 -0.63
N TRP A 37 -9.77 13.99 -0.05
CA TRP A 37 -9.12 12.80 0.51
C TRP A 37 -8.47 11.92 -0.56
N GLN A 38 -9.00 11.96 -1.79
CA GLN A 38 -8.47 11.15 -2.89
C GLN A 38 -7.02 11.46 -3.21
N ASN A 39 -6.55 12.65 -2.93
CA ASN A 39 -5.17 13.06 -3.16
C ASN A 39 -4.17 12.37 -2.22
N TYR A 40 -4.68 11.68 -1.19
CA TYR A 40 -3.89 10.99 -0.18
C TYR A 40 -4.21 9.50 -0.09
N ASP A 41 -4.88 8.96 -1.12
CA ASP A 41 -5.31 7.57 -1.18
C ASP A 41 -4.63 6.87 -2.35
N SER A 42 -3.88 5.81 -2.05
CA SER A 42 -3.08 5.13 -3.06
C SER A 42 -3.93 4.52 -4.19
N CYS A 43 -5.08 3.95 -3.86
CA CYS A 43 -5.98 3.39 -4.87
C CYS A 43 -6.49 4.48 -5.80
N SER A 44 -6.88 5.62 -5.24
CA SER A 44 -7.35 6.78 -6.03
C SER A 44 -6.25 7.38 -6.89
N LEU A 45 -5.03 7.48 -6.36
CA LEU A 45 -3.89 8.01 -7.09
C LEU A 45 -3.49 7.10 -8.26
N ILE A 46 -3.51 5.79 -8.06
CA ILE A 46 -3.26 4.82 -9.14
C ILE A 46 -4.31 4.97 -10.25
N ALA A 47 -5.57 5.11 -9.89
CA ALA A 47 -6.65 5.28 -10.86
C ALA A 47 -6.54 6.59 -11.64
N ASN A 48 -6.11 7.68 -10.98
CA ASN A 48 -6.09 9.00 -11.58
C ASN A 48 -4.78 9.36 -12.28
N LYS A 49 -3.65 8.88 -11.75
CA LYS A 49 -2.31 9.28 -12.25
C LYS A 49 -1.48 8.10 -12.74
N GLY A 50 -1.75 6.89 -12.26
CA GLY A 50 -0.96 5.70 -12.57
C GLY A 50 0.42 5.71 -11.93
N TRP A 51 1.19 4.71 -12.27
CA TRP A 51 2.59 4.55 -11.83
C TRP A 51 3.30 3.67 -12.84
N GLN A 52 4.50 4.06 -13.25
CA GLN A 52 5.20 3.38 -14.36
C GLN A 52 6.22 2.34 -13.91
N SER A 53 6.54 2.30 -12.62
CA SER A 53 7.51 1.36 -12.08
C SER A 53 6.81 0.25 -11.30
N GLU A 54 7.57 -0.77 -10.91
CA GLU A 54 7.03 -1.86 -10.12
C GLU A 54 6.81 -1.46 -8.66
N ILE A 55 5.83 -2.09 -8.03
CA ILE A 55 5.52 -1.93 -6.62
C ILE A 55 5.62 -3.30 -5.95
N LEU A 56 6.28 -3.37 -4.79
CA LEU A 56 6.38 -4.57 -3.98
C LEU A 56 5.67 -4.36 -2.64
N ILE A 57 4.78 -5.29 -2.30
CA ILE A 57 4.11 -5.28 -0.99
C ILE A 57 4.30 -6.63 -0.32
N ASP A 58 4.75 -6.61 0.92
CA ASP A 58 4.70 -7.77 1.81
C ASP A 58 3.61 -7.58 2.85
N GLN A 59 2.80 -8.61 3.05
CA GLN A 59 1.67 -8.62 3.97
C GLN A 59 1.63 -9.94 4.73
N GLY A 60 1.60 -9.86 6.07
CA GLY A 60 1.39 -11.04 6.90
C GLY A 60 -0.06 -11.52 6.81
N ASP A 61 -0.29 -12.82 6.70
CA ASP A 61 -1.65 -13.36 6.59
C ASP A 61 -2.35 -13.51 7.94
N GLU A 62 -1.61 -13.40 9.05
CA GLU A 62 -2.15 -13.38 10.41
C GLU A 62 -2.19 -11.96 11.01
N ASP A 63 -2.14 -10.95 10.18
CA ASP A 63 -2.30 -9.56 10.57
C ASP A 63 -3.74 -9.30 10.99
N GLU A 64 -3.93 -8.86 12.23
CA GLU A 64 -5.28 -8.61 12.80
C GLU A 64 -6.04 -7.48 12.09
N PHE A 65 -5.33 -6.60 11.38
CA PHE A 65 -5.93 -5.47 10.67
C PHE A 65 -6.22 -5.76 9.20
N LEU A 66 -5.89 -6.97 8.74
CA LEU A 66 -5.96 -7.34 7.33
C LEU A 66 -7.37 -7.17 6.75
N ALA A 67 -8.39 -7.69 7.44
CA ALA A 67 -9.76 -7.74 6.94
C ALA A 67 -10.45 -6.37 6.94
N ASP A 68 -10.20 -5.53 7.95
CA ASP A 68 -10.95 -4.29 8.17
C ASP A 68 -10.24 -3.02 7.72
N GLN A 69 -8.92 -3.00 7.80
CA GLN A 69 -8.15 -1.78 7.59
C GLN A 69 -7.22 -1.85 6.37
N LEU A 70 -6.51 -2.95 6.18
CA LEU A 70 -5.47 -3.02 5.17
C LEU A 70 -6.00 -3.39 3.80
N LYS A 71 -6.76 -4.46 3.69
CA LYS A 71 -7.44 -4.88 2.45
C LYS A 71 -6.54 -4.74 1.21
N PRO A 72 -5.38 -5.43 1.17
CA PRO A 72 -4.42 -5.24 0.08
C PRO A 72 -4.99 -5.59 -1.29
N GLU A 73 -6.01 -6.45 -1.35
CA GLU A 73 -6.70 -6.80 -2.59
C GLU A 73 -7.31 -5.59 -3.30
N SER A 74 -7.71 -4.56 -2.56
CA SER A 74 -8.24 -3.32 -3.14
C SER A 74 -7.18 -2.61 -3.97
N PHE A 75 -5.95 -2.57 -3.48
CA PHE A 75 -4.85 -1.95 -4.18
C PHE A 75 -4.40 -2.77 -5.38
N VAL A 76 -4.30 -4.10 -5.23
CA VAL A 76 -3.96 -5.00 -6.33
C VAL A 76 -4.96 -4.84 -7.47
N LYS A 77 -6.25 -4.79 -7.14
CA LYS A 77 -7.32 -4.57 -8.12
C LYS A 77 -7.16 -3.24 -8.84
N ALA A 78 -6.90 -2.15 -8.11
CA ALA A 78 -6.68 -0.84 -8.71
C ALA A 78 -5.47 -0.84 -9.65
N CYS A 79 -4.39 -1.51 -9.27
CA CYS A 79 -3.21 -1.65 -10.11
C CYS A 79 -3.51 -2.44 -11.39
N GLU A 80 -4.21 -3.56 -11.28
CA GLU A 80 -4.59 -4.38 -12.43
C GLU A 80 -5.46 -3.60 -13.41
N GLU A 81 -6.44 -2.87 -12.91
CA GLU A 81 -7.36 -2.06 -13.74
C GLU A 81 -6.66 -0.90 -14.44
N ASN A 82 -5.51 -0.46 -13.94
CA ASN A 82 -4.78 0.70 -14.48
C ASN A 82 -3.40 0.34 -15.04
N SER A 83 -3.16 -0.93 -15.30
CA SER A 83 -1.92 -1.44 -15.91
C SER A 83 -0.65 -1.08 -15.11
N VAL A 84 -0.76 -1.09 -13.78
CA VAL A 84 0.35 -0.88 -12.87
C VAL A 84 0.85 -2.22 -12.36
N SER A 85 2.17 -2.45 -12.44
CA SER A 85 2.78 -3.70 -11.98
C SER A 85 2.93 -3.69 -10.47
N VAL A 86 2.29 -4.63 -9.79
CA VAL A 86 2.38 -4.82 -8.35
C VAL A 86 2.64 -6.29 -8.03
N THR A 87 3.55 -6.52 -7.10
CA THR A 87 3.78 -7.84 -6.52
C THR A 87 3.35 -7.80 -5.07
N LEU A 88 2.30 -8.56 -4.75
CA LEU A 88 1.85 -8.76 -3.38
C LEU A 88 2.30 -10.13 -2.90
N ARG A 89 3.14 -10.15 -1.86
CA ARG A 89 3.57 -11.40 -1.24
C ARG A 89 2.86 -11.56 0.10
N MET A 90 2.01 -12.60 0.21
CA MET A 90 1.38 -12.96 1.48
C MET A 90 2.34 -13.86 2.25
N GLN A 91 2.72 -13.44 3.45
CA GLN A 91 3.69 -14.16 4.28
C GLN A 91 2.97 -14.95 5.36
N PRO A 92 2.95 -16.30 5.26
CA PRO A 92 2.21 -17.14 6.21
C PRO A 92 2.73 -17.02 7.64
N GLY A 93 1.82 -16.86 8.59
CA GLY A 93 2.13 -16.82 10.01
C GLY A 93 2.63 -15.50 10.56
N TYR A 94 2.71 -14.46 9.74
CA TYR A 94 3.19 -13.16 10.19
C TYR A 94 2.05 -12.20 10.49
N ASP A 95 2.22 -11.43 11.55
CA ASP A 95 1.29 -10.42 12.01
C ASP A 95 1.73 -9.00 11.65
N HIS A 96 1.10 -7.99 12.24
CA HIS A 96 1.43 -6.58 12.04
C HIS A 96 2.48 -6.14 13.06
N SER A 97 3.75 -6.54 12.84
CA SER A 97 4.82 -6.35 13.84
C SER A 97 6.17 -6.03 13.21
N TYR A 98 7.09 -5.54 14.06
CA TYR A 98 8.48 -5.33 13.65
C TYR A 98 9.22 -6.63 13.35
N PHE A 99 8.82 -7.73 13.96
CA PHE A 99 9.40 -9.04 13.65
C PHE A 99 9.17 -9.40 12.18
N PHE A 100 7.97 -9.15 11.68
CA PHE A 100 7.64 -9.33 10.27
C PHE A 100 8.54 -8.46 9.39
N ILE A 101 8.65 -7.17 9.69
CA ILE A 101 9.47 -6.23 8.92
C ILE A 101 10.93 -6.66 8.93
N SER A 102 11.49 -6.97 10.09
CA SER A 102 12.91 -7.35 10.23
C SER A 102 13.23 -8.64 9.46
N THR A 103 12.26 -9.54 9.33
CA THR A 103 12.45 -10.79 8.59
C THR A 103 12.64 -10.53 7.08
N PHE A 104 11.92 -9.57 6.52
CA PHE A 104 11.86 -9.36 5.06
C PHE A 104 12.52 -8.07 4.58
N ILE A 105 13.05 -7.23 5.46
CA ILE A 105 13.63 -5.94 5.04
C ILE A 105 14.81 -6.11 4.09
N GLN A 106 15.61 -7.16 4.25
CA GLN A 106 16.72 -7.42 3.35
C GLN A 106 16.23 -7.67 1.93
N ASP A 107 15.14 -8.41 1.77
CA ASP A 107 14.54 -8.66 0.47
C ASP A 107 14.17 -7.36 -0.23
N HIS A 108 13.60 -6.40 0.51
CA HIS A 108 13.23 -5.10 -0.03
C HIS A 108 14.45 -4.29 -0.44
N ILE A 109 15.51 -4.30 0.35
CA ILE A 109 16.76 -3.60 0.03
C ILE A 109 17.37 -4.18 -1.26
N GLU A 110 17.42 -5.49 -1.39
CA GLU A 110 17.92 -6.16 -2.60
C GLU A 110 17.04 -5.85 -3.81
N TRP A 111 15.73 -5.86 -3.62
CA TRP A 111 14.78 -5.55 -4.67
C TRP A 111 14.96 -4.12 -5.20
N HIS A 112 15.14 -3.14 -4.31
CA HIS A 112 15.41 -1.76 -4.71
C HIS A 112 16.76 -1.61 -5.40
N SER A 113 17.79 -2.32 -4.92
CA SER A 113 19.13 -2.22 -5.49
C SER A 113 19.18 -2.64 -6.96
N GLN A 114 18.31 -3.56 -7.35
CA GLN A 114 18.22 -4.03 -8.74
C GLN A 114 17.52 -3.03 -9.68
N ARG A 115 16.92 -1.98 -9.12
CA ARG A 115 16.08 -1.00 -9.86
C ARG A 115 16.63 0.41 -9.83
N LEU A 116 17.84 0.59 -9.35
CA LEU A 116 18.48 1.93 -9.29
C LEU A 116 18.86 2.50 -10.65
#